data_bdcccbbe3a2e770bff4cddb01baa09d3
#
_entry.id   bdcccbbe3a2e770bff4cddb01baa09d3
#
_cell.length_a   1.000
_cell.length_b   1.000
_cell.length_c   1.000
_cell.angle_alpha   90.00
_cell.angle_beta   90.00
_cell.angle_gamma   90.00
#
_symmetry.space_group_name_H-M   'P 1'
#
loop_
_entity.id
_entity.type
_entity.pdbx_description
1 polymer ?
#
loop_
_entity_poly.entity_id
_entity_poly.type
_entity_poly.pdbx_seq_one_letter_code
_entity_poly.pdbx_strand_id
1 'polypeptide(L)'
;VAGIRRLGFHAVVEAAWGADMVAWLEAQELAEKGFLTSSCCPAFVSYIEKNFPSLVPNISHNLSPMAQIAKWLHETDPSCHVVFIGPCIAKKAETKSTKTKEFVDYTITFEEMQAMFSARGIDVTKMEKAELDNASFFGRIFARCGGLATAVEQALREQGVTPEEFMLKATSCNGIAECRTALLKAQKGVLPENFIEGMACEGGCIGGPACLSHSSKNAAQVDAYGRSSMEQTISDAIGVLRLNETANH
;
A
#
# COMPACT_ATOMS: atom_id res chain seq x y z
N VAL A 1 -9.79 -6.58 14.69
CA VAL A 1 -11.12 -6.12 14.22
C VAL A 1 -12.06 -5.93 15.40
N ALA A 2 -12.37 -6.98 16.17
CA ALA A 2 -13.32 -6.89 17.28
C ALA A 2 -12.97 -5.78 18.31
N GLY A 3 -11.68 -5.64 18.68
CA GLY A 3 -11.22 -4.56 19.56
C GLY A 3 -11.46 -3.17 18.98
N ILE A 4 -11.22 -2.98 17.68
CA ILE A 4 -11.45 -1.70 17.00
C ILE A 4 -12.93 -1.34 17.02
N ARG A 5 -13.83 -2.29 16.71
CA ARG A 5 -15.28 -2.08 16.82
C ARG A 5 -15.71 -1.74 18.24
N ARG A 6 -15.09 -2.35 19.24
CA ARG A 6 -15.39 -2.06 20.66
C ARG A 6 -14.94 -0.65 21.09
N LEU A 7 -14.01 -0.04 20.38
CA LEU A 7 -13.65 1.39 20.56
C LEU A 7 -14.70 2.35 19.98
N GLY A 8 -15.69 1.86 19.24
CA GLY A 8 -16.77 2.65 18.65
C GLY A 8 -16.62 2.88 17.14
N PHE A 9 -15.66 2.26 16.47
CA PHE A 9 -15.59 2.31 15.02
C PHE A 9 -16.73 1.52 14.39
N HIS A 10 -17.43 2.12 13.46
CA HIS A 10 -18.59 1.52 12.78
C HIS A 10 -18.19 0.35 11.90
N ALA A 11 -17.16 0.54 11.08
CA ALA A 11 -16.64 -0.45 10.14
C ALA A 11 -15.11 -0.56 10.23
N VAL A 12 -14.59 -1.68 9.78
CA VAL A 12 -13.15 -1.91 9.61
C VAL A 12 -12.96 -2.52 8.22
N VAL A 13 -12.11 -1.90 7.42
CA VAL A 13 -11.80 -2.30 6.04
C VAL A 13 -10.30 -2.56 5.92
N GLU A 14 -9.90 -3.57 5.17
CA GLU A 14 -8.49 -3.84 4.92
C GLU A 14 -7.89 -2.76 4.01
N ALA A 15 -6.81 -2.12 4.46
CA ALA A 15 -6.02 -1.24 3.60
C ALA A 15 -5.38 -2.01 2.41
N ALA A 16 -5.27 -3.32 2.53
CA ALA A 16 -4.85 -4.23 1.48
C ALA A 16 -5.77 -4.20 0.24
N TRP A 17 -7.05 -3.92 0.43
CA TRP A 17 -7.98 -3.72 -0.68
C TRP A 17 -7.63 -2.47 -1.50
N GLY A 18 -7.24 -1.38 -0.84
CA GLY A 18 -6.65 -0.22 -1.52
C GLY A 18 -5.32 -0.54 -2.21
N ALA A 19 -4.56 -1.53 -1.72
CA ALA A 19 -3.35 -1.98 -2.38
C ALA A 19 -3.63 -2.76 -3.68
N ASP A 20 -4.69 -3.56 -3.73
CA ASP A 20 -5.16 -4.19 -4.98
C ASP A 20 -5.52 -3.13 -6.03
N MET A 21 -6.27 -2.08 -5.63
CA MET A 21 -6.59 -0.96 -6.52
C MET A 21 -5.34 -0.28 -7.06
N VAL A 22 -4.37 0.00 -6.17
CA VAL A 22 -3.12 0.68 -6.56
C VAL A 22 -2.30 -0.19 -7.47
N ALA A 23 -2.16 -1.49 -7.19
CA ALA A 23 -1.44 -2.41 -8.07
C ALA A 23 -2.02 -2.43 -9.48
N TRP A 24 -3.35 -2.45 -9.58
CA TRP A 24 -4.07 -2.42 -10.86
C TRP A 24 -3.79 -1.15 -11.66
N LEU A 25 -3.92 0.02 -11.02
CA LEU A 25 -3.71 1.33 -11.65
C LEU A 25 -2.23 1.57 -11.96
N GLU A 26 -1.32 1.15 -11.08
CA GLU A 26 0.12 1.33 -11.27
C GLU A 26 0.65 0.44 -12.39
N ALA A 27 0.06 -0.75 -12.61
CA ALA A 27 0.35 -1.61 -13.74
C ALA A 27 -0.01 -0.94 -15.07
N GLN A 28 -1.18 -0.30 -15.17
CA GLN A 28 -1.60 0.46 -16.35
C GLN A 28 -0.65 1.62 -16.63
N GLU A 29 -0.40 2.46 -15.62
CA GLU A 29 0.49 3.61 -15.76
C GLU A 29 1.91 3.20 -16.16
N LEU A 30 2.42 2.10 -15.59
CA LEU A 30 3.75 1.60 -15.90
C LEU A 30 3.86 1.08 -17.34
N ALA A 31 2.84 0.34 -17.82
CA ALA A 31 2.80 -0.14 -19.19
C ALA A 31 2.77 1.01 -20.21
N GLU A 32 2.06 2.10 -19.89
CA GLU A 32 2.00 3.30 -20.74
C GLU A 32 3.30 4.10 -20.74
N LYS A 33 3.92 4.29 -19.56
CA LYS A 33 5.09 5.18 -19.41
C LYS A 33 6.43 4.50 -19.62
N GLY A 34 6.49 3.18 -19.49
CA GLY A 34 7.70 2.38 -19.65
C GLY A 34 8.68 2.43 -18.49
N PHE A 35 8.62 3.43 -17.59
CA PHE A 35 9.42 3.53 -16.37
C PHE A 35 8.70 4.30 -15.28
N LEU A 36 8.65 3.74 -14.07
CA LEU A 36 8.10 4.40 -12.88
C LEU A 36 8.90 4.10 -11.60
N THR A 37 8.76 4.99 -10.63
CA THR A 37 8.99 4.70 -9.22
C THR A 37 7.65 4.65 -8.48
N SER A 38 7.51 3.76 -7.51
CA SER A 38 6.28 3.63 -6.73
C SER A 38 5.95 4.89 -5.92
N SER A 39 4.65 5.14 -5.68
CA SER A 39 4.15 6.26 -4.87
C SER A 39 3.60 5.85 -3.51
N CYS A 40 3.51 4.55 -3.21
CA CYS A 40 2.84 4.02 -2.02
C CYS A 40 3.52 4.37 -0.69
N CYS A 41 4.86 4.59 -0.68
CA CYS A 41 5.62 4.95 0.50
C CYS A 41 5.87 6.47 0.55
N PRO A 42 5.19 7.24 1.45
CA PRO A 42 5.33 8.69 1.49
C PRO A 42 6.74 9.16 1.88
N ALA A 43 7.48 8.36 2.64
CA ALA A 43 8.88 8.67 2.97
C ALA A 43 9.79 8.52 1.75
N PHE A 44 9.54 7.52 0.90
CA PHE A 44 10.28 7.33 -0.35
C PHE A 44 9.97 8.45 -1.36
N VAL A 45 8.69 8.79 -1.53
CA VAL A 45 8.28 9.93 -2.38
C VAL A 45 8.96 11.22 -1.93
N SER A 46 8.88 11.56 -0.64
CA SER A 46 9.53 12.75 -0.09
C SER A 46 11.06 12.72 -0.25
N TYR A 47 11.67 11.54 -0.23
CA TYR A 47 13.10 11.38 -0.48
C TYR A 47 13.46 11.68 -1.94
N ILE A 48 12.65 11.23 -2.90
CA ILE A 48 12.83 11.56 -4.32
C ILE A 48 12.67 13.07 -4.52
N GLU A 49 11.58 13.67 -4.06
CA GLU A 49 11.28 15.09 -4.22
C GLU A 49 12.42 15.99 -3.73
N LYS A 50 13.06 15.62 -2.61
CA LYS A 50 14.13 16.42 -1.99
C LYS A 50 15.52 16.18 -2.59
N ASN A 51 15.81 14.96 -3.02
CA ASN A 51 17.19 14.57 -3.38
C ASN A 51 17.37 14.22 -4.86
N PHE A 52 16.27 13.92 -5.56
CA PHE A 52 16.30 13.50 -6.97
C PHE A 52 15.22 14.22 -7.79
N PRO A 53 15.22 15.56 -7.85
CA PRO A 53 14.15 16.33 -8.50
C PRO A 53 13.95 15.97 -9.97
N SER A 54 14.99 15.49 -10.66
CA SER A 54 14.90 15.02 -12.05
C SER A 54 14.06 13.74 -12.21
N LEU A 55 13.85 12.97 -11.15
CA LEU A 55 13.04 11.75 -11.16
C LEU A 55 11.60 11.97 -10.66
N VAL A 56 11.25 13.17 -10.23
CA VAL A 56 9.88 13.49 -9.78
C VAL A 56 8.82 13.18 -10.86
N PRO A 57 9.05 13.45 -12.17
CA PRO A 57 8.10 13.06 -13.21
C PRO A 57 7.89 11.56 -13.37
N ASN A 58 8.78 10.75 -12.82
CA ASN A 58 8.70 9.28 -12.86
C ASN A 58 8.03 8.68 -11.62
N ILE A 59 7.67 9.49 -10.63
CA ILE A 59 6.86 8.99 -9.51
C ILE A 59 5.48 8.64 -10.04
N SER A 60 4.97 7.45 -9.71
CA SER A 60 3.60 7.07 -10.04
C SER A 60 2.61 8.13 -9.55
N HIS A 61 1.64 8.46 -10.38
CA HIS A 61 0.61 9.45 -10.06
C HIS A 61 -0.48 8.89 -9.13
N ASN A 62 -0.49 7.57 -8.94
CA ASN A 62 -1.49 6.90 -8.15
C ASN A 62 -1.40 7.29 -6.67
N LEU A 63 -2.54 7.30 -6.01
CA LEU A 63 -2.62 7.46 -4.56
C LEU A 63 -1.98 6.26 -3.85
N SER A 64 -1.59 6.45 -2.60
CA SER A 64 -1.18 5.29 -1.79
C SER A 64 -2.38 4.40 -1.46
N PRO A 65 -2.17 3.11 -1.11
CA PRO A 65 -3.25 2.21 -0.69
C PRO A 65 -4.20 2.80 0.36
N MET A 66 -3.66 3.50 1.35
CA MET A 66 -4.43 4.22 2.35
C MET A 66 -5.38 5.26 1.72
N ALA A 67 -4.84 6.12 0.87
CA ALA A 67 -5.60 7.20 0.28
C ALA A 67 -6.57 6.70 -0.81
N GLN A 68 -6.20 5.64 -1.53
CA GLN A 68 -7.05 5.06 -2.57
C GLN A 68 -8.32 4.44 -1.98
N ILE A 69 -8.20 3.62 -0.93
CA ILE A 69 -9.39 3.04 -0.28
C ILE A 69 -10.20 4.12 0.44
N ALA A 70 -9.55 5.10 1.06
CA ALA A 70 -10.25 6.19 1.73
C ALA A 70 -11.07 7.04 0.75
N LYS A 71 -10.51 7.35 -0.43
CA LYS A 71 -11.21 8.04 -1.50
C LYS A 71 -12.47 7.27 -1.91
N TRP A 72 -12.34 5.97 -2.16
CA TRP A 72 -13.47 5.12 -2.52
C TRP A 72 -14.54 5.08 -1.42
N LEU A 73 -14.15 5.01 -0.13
CA LEU A 73 -15.09 5.04 0.99
C LEU A 73 -15.90 6.35 1.02
N HIS A 74 -15.25 7.49 0.80
CA HIS A 74 -15.93 8.79 0.72
C HIS A 74 -16.85 8.92 -0.51
N GLU A 75 -16.47 8.32 -1.64
CA GLU A 75 -17.33 8.28 -2.83
C GLU A 75 -18.58 7.43 -2.59
N THR A 76 -18.47 6.39 -1.75
CA THR A 76 -19.58 5.51 -1.39
C THR A 76 -20.45 6.09 -0.26
N ASP A 77 -19.82 6.69 0.74
CA ASP A 77 -20.48 7.37 1.87
C ASP A 77 -19.76 8.68 2.18
N PRO A 78 -20.20 9.82 1.61
CA PRO A 78 -19.58 11.13 1.85
C PRO A 78 -19.62 11.60 3.30
N SER A 79 -20.42 10.97 4.16
CA SER A 79 -20.52 11.31 5.58
C SER A 79 -19.54 10.54 6.47
N CYS A 80 -18.83 9.57 5.92
CA CYS A 80 -17.90 8.75 6.70
C CYS A 80 -16.65 9.53 7.11
N HIS A 81 -16.12 9.18 8.28
CA HIS A 81 -14.81 9.62 8.74
C HIS A 81 -13.84 8.45 8.65
N VAL A 82 -12.74 8.65 7.95
CA VAL A 82 -11.76 7.61 7.68
C VAL A 82 -10.53 7.77 8.58
N VAL A 83 -10.25 6.73 9.36
CA VAL A 83 -9.07 6.64 10.22
C VAL A 83 -8.18 5.50 9.72
N PHE A 84 -6.98 5.83 9.27
CA PHE A 84 -5.99 4.84 8.92
C PHE A 84 -5.26 4.33 10.16
N ILE A 85 -5.16 3.01 10.30
CA ILE A 85 -4.43 2.34 11.38
C ILE A 85 -3.29 1.53 10.76
N GLY A 86 -2.05 1.84 11.12
CA GLY A 86 -0.91 1.16 10.52
C GLY A 86 0.44 1.43 11.20
N PRO A 87 1.51 0.76 10.75
CA PRO A 87 2.83 0.81 11.39
C PRO A 87 3.68 2.02 10.99
N CYS A 88 3.10 3.04 10.34
CA CYS A 88 3.87 4.06 9.62
C CYS A 88 3.63 5.47 10.16
N ILE A 89 4.69 6.13 10.65
CA ILE A 89 4.62 7.52 11.10
C ILE A 89 4.59 8.51 9.91
N ALA A 90 5.17 8.16 8.75
CA ALA A 90 5.14 9.01 7.57
C ALA A 90 3.71 9.17 6.99
N LYS A 91 2.83 8.21 7.23
CA LYS A 91 1.39 8.29 6.89
C LYS A 91 0.68 9.44 7.62
N LYS A 92 1.14 9.83 8.81
CA LYS A 92 0.62 11.03 9.51
C LYS A 92 0.89 12.32 8.74
N ALA A 93 2.03 12.42 8.07
CA ALA A 93 2.35 13.56 7.22
C ALA A 93 1.58 13.49 5.90
N GLU A 94 1.44 12.32 5.32
CA GLU A 94 0.67 12.10 4.11
C GLU A 94 -0.80 12.49 4.31
N THR A 95 -1.44 12.11 5.40
CA THR A 95 -2.82 12.50 5.75
C THR A 95 -3.03 14.02 5.72
N LYS A 96 -1.98 14.81 6.01
CA LYS A 96 -2.05 16.27 5.97
C LYS A 96 -1.71 16.88 4.60
N SER A 97 -1.31 16.05 3.63
CA SER A 97 -0.96 16.52 2.30
C SER A 97 -2.19 16.99 1.52
N THR A 98 -1.99 17.87 0.55
CA THR A 98 -3.08 18.35 -0.32
C THR A 98 -3.72 17.24 -1.14
N LYS A 99 -3.00 16.13 -1.38
CA LYS A 99 -3.50 14.99 -2.16
C LYS A 99 -4.44 14.08 -1.37
N THR A 100 -4.36 14.06 -0.04
CA THR A 100 -5.03 13.03 0.78
C THR A 100 -5.89 13.57 1.92
N LYS A 101 -5.69 14.84 2.31
CA LYS A 101 -6.39 15.47 3.44
C LYS A 101 -7.92 15.48 3.32
N GLU A 102 -8.44 15.32 2.11
CA GLU A 102 -9.89 15.29 1.84
C GLU A 102 -10.48 13.89 2.03
N PHE A 103 -9.63 12.86 2.07
CA PHE A 103 -10.08 11.46 2.13
C PHE A 103 -9.74 10.77 3.46
N VAL A 104 -8.68 11.21 4.15
CA VAL A 104 -8.22 10.58 5.39
C VAL A 104 -8.20 11.60 6.51
N ASP A 105 -9.10 11.43 7.49
CA ASP A 105 -9.20 12.37 8.63
C ASP A 105 -8.03 12.19 9.59
N TYR A 106 -7.70 10.96 9.96
CA TYR A 106 -6.66 10.67 10.96
C TYR A 106 -5.82 9.45 10.58
N THR A 107 -4.58 9.44 11.09
CA THR A 107 -3.69 8.29 11.08
C THR A 107 -3.31 7.93 12.50
N ILE A 108 -3.56 6.68 12.90
CA ILE A 108 -3.21 6.09 14.20
C ILE A 108 -2.19 4.99 13.97
N THR A 109 -1.12 4.99 14.76
CA THR A 109 -0.12 3.91 14.71
C THR A 109 -0.59 2.68 15.48
N PHE A 110 0.04 1.53 15.26
CA PHE A 110 -0.27 0.33 16.04
C PHE A 110 0.02 0.50 17.53
N GLU A 111 1.07 1.26 17.89
CA GLU A 111 1.38 1.58 19.28
C GLU A 111 0.29 2.47 19.90
N GLU A 112 -0.18 3.49 19.18
CA GLU A 112 -1.27 4.36 19.64
C GLU A 112 -2.58 3.57 19.77
N MET A 113 -2.87 2.66 18.84
CA MET A 113 -4.03 1.77 18.93
C MET A 113 -3.93 0.86 20.16
N GLN A 114 -2.75 0.30 20.44
CA GLN A 114 -2.52 -0.51 21.64
C GLN A 114 -2.73 0.30 22.93
N ALA A 115 -2.29 1.56 22.95
CA ALA A 115 -2.53 2.46 24.08
C ALA A 115 -4.04 2.74 24.27
N MET A 116 -4.79 2.94 23.18
CA MET A 116 -6.25 3.12 23.23
C MET A 116 -6.96 1.88 23.78
N PHE A 117 -6.54 0.67 23.38
CA PHE A 117 -7.08 -0.57 23.93
C PHE A 117 -6.80 -0.66 25.44
N SER A 118 -5.59 -0.38 25.86
CA SER A 118 -5.19 -0.41 27.28
C SER A 118 -5.99 0.60 28.10
N ALA A 119 -6.17 1.83 27.60
CA ALA A 119 -6.92 2.88 28.28
C ALA A 119 -8.41 2.54 28.47
N ARG A 120 -8.96 1.71 27.59
CA ARG A 120 -10.36 1.25 27.64
C ARG A 120 -10.52 -0.14 28.26
N GLY A 121 -9.45 -0.74 28.79
CA GLY A 121 -9.48 -2.08 29.36
C GLY A 121 -9.86 -3.18 28.35
N ILE A 122 -9.54 -2.97 27.06
CA ILE A 122 -9.81 -3.93 25.99
C ILE A 122 -8.62 -4.87 25.87
N ASP A 123 -8.81 -6.13 26.23
CA ASP A 123 -7.84 -7.20 26.04
C ASP A 123 -8.17 -7.94 24.74
N VAL A 124 -7.46 -7.58 23.67
CA VAL A 124 -7.69 -8.15 22.34
C VAL A 124 -7.38 -9.64 22.26
N THR A 125 -6.57 -10.18 23.18
CA THR A 125 -6.21 -11.61 23.20
C THR A 125 -7.37 -12.50 23.66
N LYS A 126 -8.36 -11.92 24.35
CA LYS A 126 -9.55 -12.59 24.86
C LYS A 126 -10.80 -12.38 23.98
N MET A 127 -10.65 -11.64 22.89
CA MET A 127 -11.77 -11.36 21.99
C MET A 127 -11.93 -12.45 20.95
N GLU A 128 -13.15 -12.62 20.47
CA GLU A 128 -13.41 -13.47 19.31
C GLU A 128 -12.67 -12.97 18.08
N LYS A 129 -12.16 -13.91 17.28
CA LYS A 129 -11.57 -13.57 15.99
C LYS A 129 -12.68 -13.05 15.08
N ALA A 130 -12.42 -11.91 14.47
CA ALA A 130 -13.25 -11.37 13.42
C ALA A 130 -12.37 -11.22 12.17
N GLU A 131 -12.70 -11.97 11.14
CA GLU A 131 -11.97 -11.98 9.89
C GLU A 131 -12.45 -10.83 9.01
N LEU A 132 -11.53 -10.25 8.26
CA LEU A 132 -11.79 -9.37 7.15
C LEU A 132 -11.39 -10.13 5.89
N ASP A 133 -12.16 -9.97 4.85
CA ASP A 133 -11.87 -10.61 3.57
C ASP A 133 -12.30 -9.69 2.44
N ASN A 134 -11.56 -8.58 2.32
CA ASN A 134 -11.80 -7.57 1.31
C ASN A 134 -10.73 -7.58 0.21
N ALA A 135 -9.56 -8.16 0.47
CA ALA A 135 -8.38 -8.02 -0.37
C ALA A 135 -7.88 -9.37 -0.88
N SER A 136 -7.24 -9.35 -2.04
CA SER A 136 -6.54 -10.50 -2.59
C SER A 136 -5.27 -10.85 -1.81
N PHE A 137 -4.69 -12.01 -2.13
CA PHE A 137 -3.34 -12.35 -1.69
C PHE A 137 -2.35 -11.22 -1.99
N PHE A 138 -2.40 -10.64 -3.19
CA PHE A 138 -1.46 -9.63 -3.66
C PHE A 138 -1.59 -8.31 -2.91
N GLY A 139 -2.81 -7.86 -2.62
CA GLY A 139 -3.04 -6.70 -1.77
C GLY A 139 -2.51 -6.89 -0.35
N ARG A 140 -2.67 -8.08 0.24
CA ARG A 140 -2.21 -8.37 1.59
C ARG A 140 -0.69 -8.42 1.71
N ILE A 141 0.02 -8.97 0.73
CA ILE A 141 1.50 -9.01 0.74
C ILE A 141 2.17 -7.68 0.40
N PHE A 142 1.43 -6.70 -0.08
CA PHE A 142 1.93 -5.39 -0.47
C PHE A 142 2.71 -4.67 0.65
N ALA A 143 2.40 -4.98 1.91
CA ALA A 143 3.05 -4.37 3.07
C ALA A 143 4.51 -4.81 3.28
N ARG A 144 4.97 -5.90 2.67
CA ARG A 144 6.37 -6.32 2.73
C ARG A 144 7.16 -5.87 1.49
N CYS A 145 8.48 -5.71 1.63
CA CYS A 145 9.35 -5.43 0.49
C CYS A 145 9.22 -6.54 -0.59
N GLY A 146 9.13 -6.17 -1.84
CA GLY A 146 8.84 -7.04 -2.98
C GLY A 146 7.36 -7.38 -3.18
N GLY A 147 6.49 -6.99 -2.26
CA GLY A 147 5.06 -7.26 -2.36
C GLY A 147 4.36 -6.42 -3.42
N LEU A 148 4.72 -5.15 -3.54
CA LEU A 148 4.20 -4.26 -4.58
C LEU A 148 4.61 -4.73 -5.98
N ALA A 149 5.89 -5.03 -6.20
CA ALA A 149 6.35 -5.52 -7.50
C ALA A 149 5.64 -6.81 -7.91
N THR A 150 5.43 -7.74 -6.96
CA THR A 150 4.65 -8.97 -7.18
C THR A 150 3.21 -8.65 -7.55
N ALA A 151 2.57 -7.69 -6.88
CA ALA A 151 1.19 -7.29 -7.16
C ALA A 151 1.05 -6.60 -8.54
N VAL A 152 1.99 -5.72 -8.90
CA VAL A 152 2.02 -5.07 -10.23
C VAL A 152 2.23 -6.10 -11.35
N GLU A 153 3.12 -7.09 -11.15
CA GLU A 153 3.32 -8.17 -12.11
C GLU A 153 2.04 -8.98 -12.33
N GLN A 154 1.33 -9.29 -11.25
CA GLN A 154 0.05 -9.99 -11.33
C GLN A 154 -1.02 -9.14 -12.02
N ALA A 155 -1.09 -7.85 -11.68
CA ALA A 155 -2.05 -6.94 -12.31
C ALA A 155 -1.82 -6.82 -13.83
N LEU A 156 -0.57 -6.73 -14.29
CA LEU A 156 -0.25 -6.75 -15.72
C LEU A 156 -0.76 -8.03 -16.40
N ARG A 157 -0.54 -9.19 -15.77
CA ARG A 157 -1.04 -10.48 -16.31
C ARG A 157 -2.56 -10.52 -16.38
N GLU A 158 -3.26 -10.07 -15.34
CA GLU A 158 -4.72 -10.05 -15.29
C GLU A 158 -5.33 -9.05 -16.28
N GLN A 159 -4.61 -7.97 -16.61
CA GLN A 159 -4.98 -7.01 -17.65
C GLN A 159 -4.70 -7.52 -19.08
N GLY A 160 -4.09 -8.71 -19.20
CA GLY A 160 -3.77 -9.31 -20.50
C GLY A 160 -2.55 -8.70 -21.19
N VAL A 161 -1.74 -7.93 -20.46
CA VAL A 161 -0.48 -7.37 -21.00
C VAL A 161 0.52 -8.50 -21.20
N THR A 162 0.88 -8.73 -22.46
CA THR A 162 1.83 -9.79 -22.81
C THR A 162 3.29 -9.36 -22.59
N PRO A 163 4.23 -10.30 -22.35
CA PRO A 163 5.64 -9.95 -22.20
C PRO A 163 6.26 -9.27 -23.45
N GLU A 164 5.66 -9.49 -24.62
CA GLU A 164 6.06 -8.85 -25.87
C GLU A 164 5.64 -7.38 -25.93
N GLU A 165 4.51 -7.03 -25.30
CA GLU A 165 4.04 -5.64 -25.18
C GLU A 165 4.76 -4.89 -24.09
N PHE A 166 4.85 -5.49 -22.92
CA PHE A 166 5.58 -4.91 -21.78
C PHE A 166 6.09 -6.00 -20.83
N MET A 167 7.39 -6.03 -20.61
CA MET A 167 8.03 -6.92 -19.63
C MET A 167 8.44 -6.14 -18.38
N LEU A 168 7.82 -6.45 -17.24
CA LEU A 168 8.21 -5.89 -15.97
C LEU A 168 9.62 -6.34 -15.57
N LYS A 169 10.48 -5.37 -15.25
CA LYS A 169 11.79 -5.55 -14.64
C LYS A 169 11.83 -4.68 -13.39
N ALA A 170 11.43 -5.25 -12.26
CA ALA A 170 11.35 -4.53 -11.01
C ALA A 170 12.62 -4.65 -10.17
N THR A 171 12.98 -3.57 -9.47
CA THR A 171 13.88 -3.61 -8.33
C THR A 171 13.12 -3.24 -7.07
N SER A 172 13.12 -4.13 -6.09
CA SER A 172 12.47 -3.92 -4.79
C SER A 172 13.51 -3.48 -3.78
N CYS A 173 13.50 -2.19 -3.45
CA CYS A 173 14.48 -1.58 -2.57
C CYS A 173 14.07 -1.73 -1.09
N ASN A 174 14.88 -2.43 -0.34
CA ASN A 174 14.67 -2.76 1.06
C ASN A 174 15.40 -1.75 1.97
N GLY A 175 14.71 -0.68 2.30
CA GLY A 175 15.26 0.42 3.09
C GLY A 175 15.84 1.56 2.23
N ILE A 176 16.05 2.71 2.87
CA ILE A 176 16.41 3.95 2.18
C ILE A 176 17.78 3.90 1.49
N ALA A 177 18.71 3.06 1.97
CA ALA A 177 20.04 2.91 1.37
C ALA A 177 19.97 2.26 -0.01
N GLU A 178 19.14 1.20 -0.16
CA GLU A 178 18.90 0.57 -1.45
C GLU A 178 18.12 1.48 -2.38
N CYS A 179 17.09 2.18 -1.86
CA CYS A 179 16.36 3.21 -2.61
C CYS A 179 17.32 4.23 -3.22
N ARG A 180 18.25 4.78 -2.41
CA ARG A 180 19.26 5.73 -2.88
C ARG A 180 20.10 5.16 -4.02
N THR A 181 20.52 3.92 -3.90
CA THR A 181 21.37 3.25 -4.90
C THR A 181 20.62 3.10 -6.23
N ALA A 182 19.36 2.63 -6.20
CA ALA A 182 18.51 2.49 -7.38
C ALA A 182 18.23 3.84 -8.04
N LEU A 183 17.88 4.87 -7.26
CA LEU A 183 17.61 6.22 -7.75
C LEU A 183 18.84 6.87 -8.38
N LEU A 184 20.05 6.66 -7.83
CA LEU A 184 21.31 7.14 -8.43
C LEU A 184 21.57 6.48 -9.78
N LYS A 185 21.28 5.17 -9.92
CA LYS A 185 21.41 4.46 -11.21
C LYS A 185 20.39 4.97 -12.23
N ALA A 186 19.13 5.15 -11.79
CA ALA A 186 18.07 5.70 -12.65
C ALA A 186 18.40 7.10 -13.14
N GLN A 187 18.86 7.99 -12.25
CA GLN A 187 19.27 9.36 -12.61
C GLN A 187 20.41 9.39 -13.63
N LYS A 188 21.31 8.40 -13.59
CA LYS A 188 22.42 8.26 -14.54
C LYS A 188 22.03 7.54 -15.83
N GLY A 189 20.79 7.04 -15.95
CA GLY A 189 20.34 6.25 -17.10
C GLY A 189 20.99 4.86 -17.23
N VAL A 190 21.51 4.32 -16.13
CA VAL A 190 22.20 3.01 -16.10
C VAL A 190 21.43 1.95 -15.31
N LEU A 191 20.22 2.24 -14.89
CA LEU A 191 19.34 1.27 -14.26
C LEU A 191 18.71 0.39 -15.34
N PRO A 192 18.89 -0.94 -15.31
CA PRO A 192 18.29 -1.83 -16.30
C PRO A 192 16.82 -2.16 -16.03
N GLU A 193 16.35 -1.89 -14.82
CA GLU A 193 14.99 -2.12 -14.40
C GLU A 193 14.09 -0.95 -14.83
N ASN A 194 12.81 -1.25 -15.07
CA ASN A 194 11.78 -0.28 -15.47
C ASN A 194 10.79 0.07 -14.37
N PHE A 195 10.94 -0.53 -13.19
CA PHE A 195 10.14 -0.22 -12.02
C PHE A 195 10.97 -0.24 -10.74
N ILE A 196 10.89 0.84 -9.95
CA ILE A 196 11.52 0.92 -8.63
C ILE A 196 10.41 0.84 -7.57
N GLU A 197 10.30 -0.30 -6.90
CA GLU A 197 9.55 -0.39 -5.66
C GLU A 197 10.41 0.16 -4.52
N GLY A 198 10.05 1.34 -4.00
CA GLY A 198 10.82 2.01 -2.94
C GLY A 198 10.17 1.87 -1.58
N MET A 199 10.80 1.10 -0.68
CA MET A 199 10.41 0.99 0.72
C MET A 199 11.47 1.65 1.60
N ALA A 200 11.11 2.77 2.27
CA ALA A 200 12.06 3.49 3.13
C ALA A 200 12.45 2.71 4.40
N CYS A 201 11.60 1.81 4.86
CA CYS A 201 11.85 0.92 6.00
C CYS A 201 12.39 -0.43 5.52
N GLU A 202 13.35 -1.01 6.26
CA GLU A 202 13.82 -2.37 6.01
C GLU A 202 12.70 -3.38 6.29
N GLY A 203 12.48 -4.31 5.37
CA GLY A 203 11.36 -5.24 5.38
C GLY A 203 10.06 -4.70 4.78
N GLY A 204 10.01 -3.42 4.41
CA GLY A 204 8.80 -2.72 3.98
C GLY A 204 8.01 -2.16 5.17
N CYS A 205 6.68 -2.00 5.02
CA CYS A 205 5.82 -1.46 6.08
C CYS A 205 5.81 -2.32 7.35
N ILE A 206 6.03 -3.63 7.23
CA ILE A 206 6.11 -4.55 8.36
C ILE A 206 7.37 -4.37 9.23
N GLY A 207 8.35 -3.61 8.76
CA GLY A 207 9.51 -3.13 9.51
C GLY A 207 9.38 -1.67 9.92
N GLY A 208 8.20 -1.07 9.78
CA GLY A 208 7.94 0.33 10.11
C GLY A 208 8.18 0.67 11.58
N PRO A 209 8.50 1.94 11.90
CA PRO A 209 8.93 2.34 13.24
C PRO A 209 7.84 2.21 14.32
N ALA A 210 6.58 2.08 13.93
CA ALA A 210 5.45 1.91 14.84
C ALA A 210 4.83 0.50 14.76
N CYS A 211 5.60 -0.50 14.31
CA CYS A 211 5.26 -1.91 14.43
C CYS A 211 5.40 -2.37 15.88
N LEU A 212 4.47 -3.21 16.34
CA LEU A 212 4.54 -3.85 17.66
C LEU A 212 5.60 -4.97 17.74
N SER A 213 6.09 -5.44 16.61
CA SER A 213 7.09 -6.51 16.49
C SER A 213 7.99 -6.25 15.28
N HIS A 214 9.29 -6.47 15.44
CA HIS A 214 10.29 -6.42 14.38
C HIS A 214 10.93 -7.80 14.18
N SER A 215 10.11 -8.83 14.20
CA SER A 215 10.55 -10.21 14.02
C SER A 215 10.92 -10.50 12.55
N SER A 216 11.98 -11.29 12.33
CA SER A 216 12.32 -11.85 11.01
C SER A 216 11.22 -12.75 10.42
N LYS A 217 10.24 -13.17 11.25
CA LYS A 217 9.10 -13.99 10.83
C LYS A 217 7.92 -13.16 10.28
N ASN A 218 7.95 -11.83 10.41
CA ASN A 218 6.82 -10.98 10.01
C ASN A 218 6.46 -11.15 8.53
N ALA A 219 7.43 -11.24 7.63
CA ALA A 219 7.18 -11.45 6.20
C ALA A 219 6.43 -12.78 5.94
N ALA A 220 6.89 -13.87 6.57
CA ALA A 220 6.23 -15.17 6.43
C ALA A 220 4.82 -15.19 7.03
N GLN A 221 4.57 -14.41 8.10
CA GLN A 221 3.23 -14.26 8.69
C GLN A 221 2.31 -13.47 7.75
N VAL A 222 2.80 -12.41 7.10
CA VAL A 222 2.04 -11.65 6.12
C VAL A 222 1.72 -12.51 4.90
N ASP A 223 2.68 -13.30 4.40
CA ASP A 223 2.45 -14.24 3.30
C ASP A 223 1.42 -15.32 3.67
N ALA A 224 1.47 -15.82 4.92
CA ALA A 224 0.49 -16.79 5.40
C ALA A 224 -0.92 -16.17 5.50
N TYR A 225 -1.02 -14.93 5.98
CA TYR A 225 -2.27 -14.18 5.99
C TYR A 225 -2.75 -13.87 4.56
N GLY A 226 -1.85 -13.52 3.65
CA GLY A 226 -2.18 -13.36 2.24
C GLY A 226 -2.84 -14.61 1.65
N ARG A 227 -2.24 -15.79 1.90
CA ARG A 227 -2.78 -17.08 1.42
C ARG A 227 -4.14 -17.46 1.99
N SER A 228 -4.59 -16.83 3.05
CA SER A 228 -5.93 -17.05 3.63
C SER A 228 -7.03 -16.21 2.99
N SER A 229 -6.70 -15.35 2.00
CA SER A 229 -7.73 -14.58 1.27
C SER A 229 -8.65 -15.50 0.48
N MET A 230 -9.91 -15.16 0.40
CA MET A 230 -10.88 -15.83 -0.49
C MET A 230 -10.65 -15.43 -1.94
N GLU A 231 -10.41 -14.16 -2.17
CA GLU A 231 -10.10 -13.64 -3.51
C GLU A 231 -8.67 -13.97 -3.90
N GLN A 232 -8.52 -14.73 -4.98
CA GLN A 232 -7.21 -15.20 -5.45
C GLN A 232 -6.59 -14.26 -6.49
N THR A 233 -7.39 -13.38 -7.10
CA THR A 233 -6.95 -12.43 -8.11
C THR A 233 -7.20 -10.99 -7.65
N ILE A 234 -6.43 -10.05 -8.20
CA ILE A 234 -6.64 -8.63 -7.98
C ILE A 234 -7.97 -8.20 -8.59
N SER A 235 -8.25 -8.66 -9.81
CA SER A 235 -9.48 -8.32 -10.54
C SER A 235 -10.74 -8.77 -9.80
N ASP A 236 -10.74 -9.94 -9.15
CA ASP A 236 -11.87 -10.38 -8.35
C ASP A 236 -12.05 -9.48 -7.11
N ALA A 237 -10.96 -9.18 -6.40
CA ALA A 237 -11.00 -8.33 -5.22
C ALA A 237 -11.52 -6.91 -5.53
N ILE A 238 -11.11 -6.31 -6.66
CA ILE A 238 -11.55 -4.97 -7.06
C ILE A 238 -12.84 -4.96 -7.87
N GLY A 239 -13.27 -6.10 -8.42
CA GLY A 239 -14.47 -6.20 -9.27
C GLY A 239 -15.74 -5.71 -8.58
N VAL A 240 -15.83 -5.92 -7.27
CA VAL A 240 -16.93 -5.42 -6.43
C VAL A 240 -16.99 -3.88 -6.42
N LEU A 241 -15.87 -3.21 -6.67
CA LEU A 241 -15.73 -1.76 -6.60
C LEU A 241 -16.12 -1.05 -7.91
N ARG A 242 -16.42 -1.81 -8.98
CA ARG A 242 -16.74 -1.29 -10.34
C ARG A 242 -15.68 -0.34 -10.90
N LEU A 243 -14.42 -0.51 -10.51
CA LEU A 243 -13.30 0.33 -10.97
C LEU A 243 -13.08 0.24 -12.49
N ASN A 244 -13.58 -0.81 -13.13
CA ASN A 244 -13.53 -0.98 -14.57
C ASN A 244 -14.44 -0.01 -15.34
N GLU A 245 -15.40 0.64 -14.69
CA GLU A 245 -16.32 1.60 -15.32
C GLU A 245 -15.78 3.03 -15.28
N THR A 246 -14.82 3.34 -14.42
CA THR A 246 -14.29 4.71 -14.22
C THR A 246 -13.05 5.04 -15.05
N ALA A 247 -12.45 4.08 -15.74
CA ALA A 247 -11.28 4.31 -16.61
C ALA A 247 -11.62 4.96 -17.97
N ASN A 248 -12.89 5.30 -18.23
CA ASN A 248 -13.37 5.90 -19.50
C ASN A 248 -13.91 7.34 -19.34
N HIS A 249 -13.45 8.08 -18.33
CA HIS A 249 -13.81 9.51 -18.22
C HIS A 249 -12.60 10.39 -17.95
#